data_a3885a2187d89045095bb64ae860a1c6
#
_entry.id   a3885a2187d89045095bb64ae860a1c6
#
_cell.length_a   1.000
_cell.length_b   1.000
_cell.length_c   1.000
_cell.angle_alpha   90.00
_cell.angle_beta   90.00
_cell.angle_gamma   90.00
#
_symmetry.space_group_name_H-M   'P 1'
#
loop_
_entity.id
_entity.type
_entity.pdbx_description
1 polymer ?
#
loop_
_entity_poly.entity_id
_entity_poly.type
_entity_poly.pdbx_seq_one_letter_code
_entity_poly.pdbx_strand_id
1 'polypeptide(L)'
;MLIALDMDGTLLNEEGNISPKNREAIIKAQKLGHIVIIATGRSFMDAERQLRLADLECPVVSLNGAVVTLSDRTLAARRSLNKSDIIRALRWMNEIPDLYYEVYTEDNVYVELNKRVRLEKLSALSDEEVPEEVSWLLKAMIDQQFQQAAVTYVESMEEVWSKEENVIYKTLAFSLNRELLKEASTRFAAIPGLIITASHVNNIEINHEEANKGSGVTMLADHYGISLADVAVMGDSYNDQPMFEKAGYRIAMANAAPILKEMAE
;
A
#
# COMPACT_ATOMS: atom_id res chain seq x y z
N MET A 1 22.71 -11.69 -1.99
CA MET A 1 22.05 -10.35 -1.89
C MET A 1 20.56 -10.51 -1.73
N LEU A 2 19.88 -9.48 -1.21
CA LEU A 2 18.43 -9.40 -1.15
C LEU A 2 17.94 -8.47 -2.26
N ILE A 3 16.83 -8.84 -2.93
CA ILE A 3 16.22 -8.06 -4.01
C ILE A 3 14.79 -7.74 -3.59
N ALA A 4 14.50 -6.47 -3.34
CA ALA A 4 13.18 -5.99 -2.97
C ALA A 4 12.48 -5.37 -4.18
N LEU A 5 11.30 -5.88 -4.49
CA LEU A 5 10.49 -5.47 -5.63
C LEU A 5 9.20 -4.82 -5.14
N ASP A 6 8.93 -3.60 -5.58
CA ASP A 6 7.57 -3.07 -5.52
C ASP A 6 6.65 -3.82 -6.49
N MET A 7 5.34 -3.75 -6.26
CA MET A 7 4.34 -4.43 -7.10
C MET A 7 3.75 -3.52 -8.17
N ASP A 8 3.04 -2.49 -7.76
CA ASP A 8 2.24 -1.65 -8.66
C ASP A 8 3.13 -0.67 -9.42
N GLY A 9 3.10 -0.75 -10.76
CA GLY A 9 4.00 0.06 -11.59
C GLY A 9 5.42 -0.48 -11.73
N THR A 10 5.77 -1.56 -11.00
CA THR A 10 7.09 -2.18 -11.01
C THR A 10 7.04 -3.65 -11.45
N LEU A 11 6.51 -4.56 -10.60
CA LEU A 11 6.48 -5.99 -10.88
C LEU A 11 5.28 -6.40 -11.74
N LEU A 12 4.12 -5.77 -11.48
CA LEU A 12 2.86 -6.05 -12.19
C LEU A 12 2.84 -5.34 -13.53
N ASN A 13 2.22 -5.98 -14.52
CA ASN A 13 1.91 -5.39 -15.82
C ASN A 13 0.61 -4.55 -15.74
N GLU A 14 0.21 -3.93 -16.86
CA GLU A 14 -1.01 -3.11 -16.97
C GLU A 14 -2.30 -3.89 -16.65
N GLU A 15 -2.27 -5.22 -16.77
CA GLU A 15 -3.39 -6.11 -16.42
C GLU A 15 -3.42 -6.48 -14.93
N GLY A 16 -2.46 -5.96 -14.14
CA GLY A 16 -2.32 -6.26 -12.71
C GLY A 16 -1.76 -7.65 -12.40
N ASN A 17 -1.06 -8.29 -13.34
CA ASN A 17 -0.50 -9.62 -13.20
C ASN A 17 1.04 -9.62 -13.25
N ILE A 18 1.66 -10.60 -12.60
CA ILE A 18 3.10 -10.88 -12.78
C ILE A 18 3.30 -11.55 -14.14
N SER A 19 4.03 -10.88 -15.03
CA SER A 19 4.29 -11.42 -16.38
C SER A 19 5.13 -12.72 -16.33
N PRO A 20 4.99 -13.63 -17.32
CA PRO A 20 5.86 -14.82 -17.39
C PRO A 20 7.35 -14.49 -17.35
N LYS A 21 7.76 -13.38 -17.99
CA LYS A 21 9.16 -12.93 -18.00
C LYS A 21 9.63 -12.49 -16.62
N ASN A 22 8.82 -11.75 -15.88
CA ASN A 22 9.14 -11.36 -14.50
C ASN A 22 9.19 -12.58 -13.58
N ARG A 23 8.23 -13.51 -13.73
CA ARG A 23 8.24 -14.78 -13.01
C ARG A 23 9.56 -15.57 -13.23
N GLU A 24 9.96 -15.74 -14.47
CA GLU A 24 11.21 -16.45 -14.81
C GLU A 24 12.43 -15.77 -14.20
N ALA A 25 12.47 -14.43 -14.22
CA ALA A 25 13.57 -13.65 -13.62
C ALA A 25 13.66 -13.87 -12.10
N ILE A 26 12.51 -13.85 -11.39
CA ILE A 26 12.44 -14.12 -9.95
C ILE A 26 12.94 -15.53 -9.65
N ILE A 27 12.43 -16.55 -10.34
CA ILE A 27 12.86 -17.95 -10.16
C ILE A 27 14.35 -18.10 -10.42
N LYS A 28 14.88 -17.43 -11.44
CA LYS A 28 16.32 -17.46 -11.75
C LYS A 28 17.15 -16.82 -10.64
N ALA A 29 16.72 -15.68 -10.11
CA ALA A 29 17.39 -15.02 -9.00
C ALA A 29 17.41 -15.92 -7.75
N GLN A 30 16.28 -16.53 -7.40
CA GLN A 30 16.17 -17.46 -6.27
C GLN A 30 17.09 -18.70 -6.46
N LYS A 31 17.15 -19.28 -7.68
CA LYS A 31 18.06 -20.40 -8.00
C LYS A 31 19.54 -20.02 -7.89
N LEU A 32 19.88 -18.75 -8.06
CA LEU A 32 21.23 -18.22 -7.87
C LEU A 32 21.55 -17.91 -6.39
N GLY A 33 20.62 -18.21 -5.48
CA GLY A 33 20.79 -18.00 -4.03
C GLY A 33 20.48 -16.58 -3.58
N HIS A 34 19.81 -15.76 -4.40
CA HIS A 34 19.32 -14.46 -3.99
C HIS A 34 17.97 -14.61 -3.28
N ILE A 35 17.74 -13.76 -2.26
CA ILE A 35 16.43 -13.67 -1.60
C ILE A 35 15.66 -12.58 -2.31
N VAL A 36 14.53 -12.94 -2.92
CA VAL A 36 13.61 -11.99 -3.56
C VAL A 36 12.43 -11.75 -2.61
N ILE A 37 12.17 -10.50 -2.28
CA ILE A 37 11.07 -10.07 -1.42
C ILE A 37 10.16 -9.09 -2.17
N ILE A 38 8.90 -9.03 -1.77
CA ILE A 38 7.94 -8.04 -2.24
C ILE A 38 7.80 -6.92 -1.21
N ALA A 39 7.77 -5.65 -1.65
CA ALA A 39 7.55 -4.49 -0.79
C ALA A 39 6.43 -3.62 -1.37
N THR A 40 5.23 -3.66 -0.77
CA THR A 40 4.02 -3.10 -1.35
C THR A 40 3.15 -2.33 -0.36
N GLY A 41 2.34 -1.40 -0.86
CA GLY A 41 1.25 -0.77 -0.11
C GLY A 41 -0.01 -1.64 0.01
N ARG A 42 -0.09 -2.74 -0.76
CA ARG A 42 -1.19 -3.71 -0.72
C ARG A 42 -1.22 -4.48 0.60
N SER A 43 -2.39 -5.07 0.92
CA SER A 43 -2.50 -6.05 2.00
C SER A 43 -1.67 -7.31 1.69
N PHE A 44 -1.33 -8.08 2.73
CA PHE A 44 -0.65 -9.36 2.55
C PHE A 44 -1.46 -10.31 1.66
N MET A 45 -2.77 -10.39 1.87
CA MET A 45 -3.67 -11.26 1.10
C MET A 45 -3.66 -10.92 -0.40
N ASP A 46 -3.62 -9.63 -0.75
CA ASP A 46 -3.54 -9.20 -2.14
C ASP A 46 -2.19 -9.53 -2.77
N ALA A 47 -1.10 -9.26 -2.07
CA ALA A 47 0.24 -9.57 -2.55
C ALA A 47 0.42 -11.09 -2.71
N GLU A 48 -0.01 -11.86 -1.74
CA GLU A 48 0.03 -13.32 -1.76
C GLU A 48 -0.80 -13.91 -2.91
N ARG A 49 -1.98 -13.36 -3.16
CA ARG A 49 -2.81 -13.79 -4.30
C ARG A 49 -2.05 -13.67 -5.61
N GLN A 50 -1.35 -12.55 -5.85
CA GLN A 50 -0.56 -12.35 -7.06
C GLN A 50 0.62 -13.31 -7.16
N LEU A 51 1.32 -13.54 -6.05
CA LEU A 51 2.41 -14.51 -5.97
C LEU A 51 1.93 -15.92 -6.27
N ARG A 52 0.80 -16.34 -5.68
CA ARG A 52 0.20 -17.67 -5.91
C ARG A 52 -0.24 -17.87 -7.35
N LEU A 53 -0.84 -16.86 -7.99
CA LEU A 53 -1.22 -16.92 -9.41
C LEU A 53 0.00 -17.10 -10.32
N ALA A 54 1.15 -16.58 -9.90
CA ALA A 54 2.41 -16.73 -10.61
C ALA A 54 3.22 -17.96 -10.15
N ASP A 55 2.73 -18.79 -9.24
CA ASP A 55 3.44 -19.91 -8.65
C ASP A 55 4.82 -19.49 -8.09
N LEU A 56 4.82 -18.45 -7.26
CA LEU A 56 5.96 -17.86 -6.59
C LEU A 56 5.77 -17.83 -5.08
N GLU A 57 6.86 -18.03 -4.35
CA GLU A 57 6.94 -17.85 -2.90
C GLU A 57 8.00 -16.80 -2.58
N CYS A 58 7.59 -15.71 -1.93
CA CYS A 58 8.47 -14.63 -1.51
C CYS A 58 8.03 -14.10 -0.14
N PRO A 59 8.94 -13.65 0.72
CA PRO A 59 8.59 -12.80 1.86
C PRO A 59 7.93 -11.51 1.38
N VAL A 60 6.99 -10.98 2.18
CA VAL A 60 6.21 -9.80 1.83
C VAL A 60 6.31 -8.75 2.91
N VAL A 61 6.71 -7.56 2.53
CA VAL A 61 6.56 -6.30 3.27
C VAL A 61 5.28 -5.66 2.75
N SER A 62 4.18 -5.81 3.48
CA SER A 62 2.84 -5.33 3.11
C SER A 62 2.43 -4.08 3.88
N LEU A 63 1.36 -3.42 3.43
CA LEU A 63 0.82 -2.20 4.04
C LEU A 63 1.91 -1.14 4.30
N ASN A 64 2.78 -0.90 3.29
CA ASN A 64 3.94 -0.01 3.40
C ASN A 64 4.90 -0.36 4.56
N GLY A 65 5.04 -1.62 4.94
CA GLY A 65 5.91 -2.04 6.04
C GLY A 65 5.24 -2.15 7.41
N ALA A 66 3.94 -1.96 7.48
CA ALA A 66 3.18 -2.18 8.72
C ALA A 66 3.11 -3.67 9.10
N VAL A 67 3.14 -4.56 8.11
CA VAL A 67 3.15 -6.02 8.30
C VAL A 67 4.28 -6.63 7.48
N VAL A 68 5.08 -7.48 8.09
CA VAL A 68 6.18 -8.22 7.43
C VAL A 68 5.97 -9.70 7.64
N THR A 69 5.84 -10.45 6.55
CA THR A 69 5.55 -11.89 6.55
C THR A 69 6.64 -12.64 5.79
N LEU A 70 7.15 -13.73 6.36
CA LEU A 70 8.13 -14.60 5.71
C LEU A 70 7.47 -15.48 4.64
N SER A 71 8.27 -16.16 3.82
CA SER A 71 7.76 -17.04 2.76
C SER A 71 6.95 -18.23 3.28
N ASP A 72 7.22 -18.70 4.50
CA ASP A 72 6.46 -19.75 5.18
C ASP A 72 5.17 -19.23 5.86
N ARG A 73 4.80 -17.97 5.59
CA ARG A 73 3.70 -17.23 6.20
C ARG A 73 3.87 -16.90 7.69
N THR A 74 5.04 -17.14 8.25
CA THR A 74 5.34 -16.69 9.61
C THR A 74 5.38 -15.17 9.64
N LEU A 75 4.66 -14.58 10.59
CA LEU A 75 4.66 -13.15 10.82
C LEU A 75 5.95 -12.73 11.51
N ALA A 76 6.76 -11.91 10.82
CA ALA A 76 8.02 -11.40 11.34
C ALA A 76 7.85 -10.09 12.14
N ALA A 77 6.95 -9.21 11.72
CA ALA A 77 6.66 -7.96 12.44
C ALA A 77 5.29 -7.36 12.14
N ARG A 78 4.84 -6.55 13.08
CA ARG A 78 3.62 -5.73 13.00
C ARG A 78 3.88 -4.33 13.55
N ARG A 79 3.35 -3.31 12.89
CA ARG A 79 3.30 -1.91 13.35
C ARG A 79 1.90 -1.38 13.18
N SER A 80 1.08 -1.56 14.21
CA SER A 80 -0.32 -1.11 14.20
C SER A 80 -0.45 0.36 14.59
N LEU A 81 -1.51 0.99 14.12
CA LEU A 81 -1.93 2.31 14.59
C LEU A 81 -2.46 2.22 16.02
N ASN A 82 -2.24 3.27 16.81
CA ASN A 82 -2.89 3.36 18.11
C ASN A 82 -4.41 3.46 17.91
N LYS A 83 -5.14 2.46 18.40
CA LYS A 83 -6.57 2.31 18.11
C LYS A 83 -7.40 3.47 18.62
N SER A 84 -7.12 4.01 19.80
CA SER A 84 -7.88 5.12 20.38
C SER A 84 -7.70 6.42 19.61
N ASP A 85 -6.49 6.67 19.11
CA ASP A 85 -6.17 7.89 18.38
C ASP A 85 -6.73 7.83 16.96
N ILE A 86 -6.59 6.68 16.28
CA ILE A 86 -7.10 6.53 14.93
C ILE A 86 -8.63 6.53 14.88
N ILE A 87 -9.32 5.92 15.85
CA ILE A 87 -10.80 5.93 15.91
C ILE A 87 -11.34 7.36 15.98
N ARG A 88 -10.74 8.22 16.80
CA ARG A 88 -11.16 9.63 16.89
C ARG A 88 -11.04 10.35 15.54
N ALA A 89 -9.97 10.07 14.82
CA ALA A 89 -9.74 10.62 13.48
C ALA A 89 -10.69 10.01 12.43
N LEU A 90 -10.94 8.70 12.49
CA LEU A 90 -11.88 8.00 11.60
C LEU A 90 -13.32 8.49 11.80
N ARG A 91 -13.75 8.74 13.03
CA ARG A 91 -15.07 9.33 13.31
C ARG A 91 -15.24 10.70 12.64
N TRP A 92 -14.21 11.54 12.71
CA TRP A 92 -14.24 12.82 11.99
C TRP A 92 -14.35 12.61 10.47
N MET A 93 -13.58 11.67 9.87
CA MET A 93 -13.70 11.36 8.43
C MET A 93 -15.09 10.82 8.07
N ASN A 94 -15.71 10.08 8.97
CA ASN A 94 -17.03 9.50 8.74
C ASN A 94 -18.13 10.56 8.62
N GLU A 95 -18.01 11.68 9.35
CA GLU A 95 -18.95 12.81 9.31
C GLU A 95 -18.87 13.59 7.98
N ILE A 96 -17.79 13.39 7.18
CA ILE A 96 -17.59 14.14 5.93
C ILE A 96 -18.10 13.31 4.75
N PRO A 97 -19.19 13.76 4.10
CA PRO A 97 -19.77 12.99 3.00
C PRO A 97 -18.83 12.80 1.81
N ASP A 98 -18.00 13.80 1.46
CA ASP A 98 -17.13 13.82 0.27
C ASP A 98 -15.75 13.18 0.53
N LEU A 99 -15.58 12.57 1.69
CA LEU A 99 -14.39 11.82 2.04
C LEU A 99 -14.69 10.32 2.02
N TYR A 100 -14.17 9.63 1.02
CA TYR A 100 -14.11 8.16 1.00
C TYR A 100 -12.92 7.71 1.84
N TYR A 101 -13.05 6.60 2.57
CA TYR A 101 -11.93 6.02 3.29
C TYR A 101 -12.06 4.50 3.43
N GLU A 102 -10.91 3.87 3.61
CA GLU A 102 -10.71 2.43 3.81
C GLU A 102 -9.93 2.20 5.10
N VAL A 103 -10.29 1.17 5.83
CA VAL A 103 -9.58 0.73 7.05
C VAL A 103 -8.98 -0.64 6.81
N TYR A 104 -7.67 -0.74 6.94
CA TYR A 104 -6.90 -1.94 6.69
C TYR A 104 -6.55 -2.63 8.01
N THR A 105 -7.00 -3.87 8.14
CA THR A 105 -6.56 -4.82 9.17
C THR A 105 -5.60 -5.83 8.56
N GLU A 106 -5.20 -6.87 9.30
CA GLU A 106 -4.31 -7.91 8.77
C GLU A 106 -4.94 -8.67 7.61
N ASP A 107 -6.22 -9.03 7.75
CA ASP A 107 -6.91 -9.96 6.86
C ASP A 107 -7.97 -9.29 5.96
N ASN A 108 -8.33 -8.03 6.23
CA ASN A 108 -9.43 -7.38 5.55
C ASN A 108 -9.19 -5.89 5.29
N VAL A 109 -9.80 -5.41 4.23
CA VAL A 109 -10.01 -3.99 3.97
C VAL A 109 -11.49 -3.68 4.17
N TYR A 110 -11.80 -2.82 5.15
CA TYR A 110 -13.18 -2.46 5.46
C TYR A 110 -13.57 -1.14 4.83
N VAL A 111 -14.78 -1.12 4.26
CA VAL A 111 -15.37 0.06 3.59
C VAL A 111 -16.84 0.17 4.01
N GLU A 112 -17.28 1.37 4.36
CA GLU A 112 -18.71 1.60 4.57
C GLU A 112 -19.49 1.59 3.25
N LEU A 113 -20.58 0.86 3.22
CA LEU A 113 -21.41 0.65 2.03
C LEU A 113 -21.93 1.99 1.44
N ASN A 114 -22.30 2.94 2.28
CA ASN A 114 -22.76 4.27 1.87
C ASN A 114 -21.65 5.06 1.13
N LYS A 115 -20.41 4.96 1.60
CA LYS A 115 -19.24 5.60 0.97
C LYS A 115 -18.94 4.95 -0.39
N ARG A 116 -19.08 3.63 -0.48
CA ARG A 116 -18.95 2.88 -1.72
C ARG A 116 -19.99 3.31 -2.76
N VAL A 117 -21.27 3.30 -2.39
CA VAL A 117 -22.36 3.71 -3.29
C VAL A 117 -22.17 5.14 -3.78
N ARG A 118 -21.64 6.02 -2.94
CA ARG A 118 -21.33 7.39 -3.34
C ARG A 118 -20.21 7.47 -4.35
N LEU A 119 -19.13 6.71 -4.14
CA LEU A 119 -17.99 6.65 -5.06
C LEU A 119 -18.43 6.12 -6.43
N GLU A 120 -19.26 5.09 -6.47
CA GLU A 120 -19.85 4.56 -7.71
C GLU A 120 -20.72 5.58 -8.44
N LYS A 121 -21.54 6.35 -7.71
CA LYS A 121 -22.32 7.42 -8.31
C LYS A 121 -21.43 8.50 -8.92
N LEU A 122 -20.35 8.88 -8.24
CA LEU A 122 -19.39 9.86 -8.77
C LEU A 122 -18.69 9.34 -10.04
N SER A 123 -18.34 8.06 -10.11
CA SER A 123 -17.71 7.46 -11.30
C SER A 123 -18.65 7.28 -12.48
N ALA A 124 -19.97 7.32 -12.24
CA ALA A 124 -21.01 7.26 -13.27
C ALA A 124 -21.40 8.64 -13.81
N LEU A 125 -20.84 9.73 -13.27
CA LEU A 125 -21.04 11.07 -13.83
C LEU A 125 -20.42 11.15 -15.23
N SER A 126 -21.08 11.88 -16.12
CA SER A 126 -20.58 12.09 -17.48
C SER A 126 -19.35 13.01 -17.51
N ASP A 127 -18.61 12.98 -18.62
CA ASP A 127 -17.46 13.87 -18.82
C ASP A 127 -17.86 15.36 -18.88
N GLU A 128 -19.17 15.66 -19.08
CA GLU A 128 -19.73 17.00 -18.97
C GLU A 128 -19.85 17.48 -17.51
N GLU A 129 -19.97 16.55 -16.55
CA GLU A 129 -20.16 16.82 -15.12
C GLU A 129 -18.84 16.79 -14.32
N VAL A 130 -17.86 16.02 -14.81
CA VAL A 130 -16.50 15.93 -14.21
C VAL A 130 -15.46 15.92 -15.30
N PRO A 131 -14.26 16.50 -15.08
CA PRO A 131 -13.15 16.40 -16.04
C PRO A 131 -12.80 14.93 -16.32
N GLU A 132 -12.44 14.62 -17.59
CA GLU A 132 -12.10 13.26 -18.05
C GLU A 132 -11.03 12.60 -17.17
N GLU A 133 -10.00 13.36 -16.76
CA GLU A 133 -8.94 12.91 -15.85
C GLU A 133 -9.47 12.44 -14.49
N VAL A 134 -10.53 13.10 -13.98
CA VAL A 134 -11.18 12.76 -12.72
C VAL A 134 -12.03 11.52 -12.87
N SER A 135 -12.78 11.40 -13.96
CA SER A 135 -13.60 10.24 -14.30
C SER A 135 -12.73 8.98 -14.43
N TRP A 136 -11.61 9.10 -15.15
CA TRP A 136 -10.64 8.01 -15.28
C TRP A 136 -10.07 7.57 -13.92
N LEU A 137 -9.68 8.53 -13.08
CA LEU A 137 -9.12 8.24 -11.77
C LEU A 137 -10.12 7.53 -10.84
N LEU A 138 -11.38 7.98 -10.83
CA LEU A 138 -12.44 7.32 -10.07
C LEU A 138 -12.65 5.88 -10.53
N LYS A 139 -12.72 5.65 -11.83
CA LYS A 139 -12.81 4.31 -12.41
C LYS A 139 -11.63 3.45 -12.01
N ALA A 140 -10.40 3.95 -12.14
CA ALA A 140 -9.20 3.21 -11.76
C ALA A 140 -9.19 2.84 -10.28
N MET A 141 -9.61 3.74 -9.38
CA MET A 141 -9.72 3.44 -7.95
C MET A 141 -10.77 2.37 -7.65
N ILE A 142 -11.94 2.47 -8.29
CA ILE A 142 -13.01 1.49 -8.12
C ILE A 142 -12.55 0.13 -8.64
N ASP A 143 -11.92 0.08 -9.81
CA ASP A 143 -11.39 -1.14 -10.41
C ASP A 143 -10.30 -1.75 -9.52
N GLN A 144 -9.39 -0.94 -9.00
CA GLN A 144 -8.37 -1.40 -8.04
C GLN A 144 -9.01 -2.00 -6.80
N GLN A 145 -10.05 -1.36 -6.26
CA GLN A 145 -10.76 -1.86 -5.08
C GLN A 145 -11.49 -3.19 -5.36
N PHE A 146 -12.12 -3.35 -6.53
CA PHE A 146 -12.72 -4.63 -6.94
C PHE A 146 -11.70 -5.76 -7.12
N GLN A 147 -10.46 -5.41 -7.42
CA GLN A 147 -9.37 -6.38 -7.56
C GLN A 147 -8.73 -6.77 -6.23
N GLN A 148 -8.99 -6.06 -5.14
CA GLN A 148 -8.47 -6.40 -3.82
C GLN A 148 -9.05 -7.74 -3.34
N ALA A 149 -8.20 -8.58 -2.74
CA ALA A 149 -8.56 -9.95 -2.37
C ALA A 149 -9.52 -10.06 -1.18
N ALA A 150 -9.60 -9.03 -0.34
CA ALA A 150 -10.30 -9.08 0.95
C ALA A 150 -10.99 -7.77 1.31
N VAL A 151 -11.92 -7.31 0.45
CA VAL A 151 -12.77 -6.14 0.78
C VAL A 151 -14.05 -6.61 1.46
N THR A 152 -14.32 -6.07 2.63
CA THR A 152 -15.55 -6.31 3.39
C THR A 152 -16.34 -5.01 3.51
N TYR A 153 -17.57 -5.01 3.01
CA TYR A 153 -18.49 -3.88 3.14
C TYR A 153 -19.27 -3.99 4.45
N VAL A 154 -19.31 -2.88 5.19
CA VAL A 154 -20.01 -2.77 6.47
C VAL A 154 -21.04 -1.64 6.43
N GLU A 155 -22.11 -1.76 7.20
CA GLU A 155 -23.10 -0.69 7.33
C GLU A 155 -22.54 0.50 8.12
N SER A 156 -21.70 0.20 9.13
CA SER A 156 -21.03 1.20 9.94
C SER A 156 -19.62 0.77 10.28
N MET A 157 -18.67 1.68 10.16
CA MET A 157 -17.28 1.43 10.56
C MET A 157 -17.14 1.22 12.08
N GLU A 158 -18.13 1.63 12.89
CA GLU A 158 -18.17 1.33 14.33
C GLU A 158 -18.16 -0.18 14.59
N GLU A 159 -18.75 -1.01 13.70
CA GLU A 159 -18.71 -2.47 13.78
C GLU A 159 -17.30 -3.04 13.64
N VAL A 160 -16.42 -2.30 12.98
CA VAL A 160 -15.03 -2.71 12.74
C VAL A 160 -14.17 -2.38 13.94
N TRP A 161 -14.16 -1.13 14.35
CA TRP A 161 -13.24 -0.69 15.41
C TRP A 161 -13.72 -0.96 16.83
N SER A 162 -15.00 -1.30 17.05
CA SER A 162 -15.47 -1.76 18.36
C SER A 162 -14.95 -3.16 18.73
N LYS A 163 -14.55 -3.98 17.75
CA LYS A 163 -14.01 -5.31 17.99
C LYS A 163 -12.53 -5.21 18.39
N GLU A 164 -12.17 -5.75 19.56
CA GLU A 164 -10.79 -5.69 20.06
C GLU A 164 -9.80 -6.43 19.17
N GLU A 165 -10.22 -7.53 18.55
CA GLU A 165 -9.42 -8.33 17.63
C GLU A 165 -9.04 -7.59 16.34
N ASN A 166 -9.81 -6.57 15.93
CA ASN A 166 -9.51 -5.77 14.75
C ASN A 166 -8.39 -4.78 15.06
N VAL A 167 -7.17 -5.15 14.71
CA VAL A 167 -6.00 -4.30 14.75
C VAL A 167 -5.90 -3.51 13.45
N ILE A 168 -5.82 -2.17 13.53
CA ILE A 168 -5.75 -1.30 12.36
C ILE A 168 -4.28 -0.99 12.05
N TYR A 169 -3.88 -1.23 10.81
CA TYR A 169 -2.50 -1.03 10.36
C TYR A 169 -2.34 0.17 9.43
N LYS A 170 -3.36 0.45 8.63
CA LYS A 170 -3.35 1.53 7.65
C LYS A 170 -4.77 2.06 7.47
N THR A 171 -4.89 3.32 7.14
CA THR A 171 -6.12 3.90 6.61
C THR A 171 -5.78 4.67 5.34
N LEU A 172 -6.57 4.49 4.29
CA LEU A 172 -6.51 5.30 3.08
C LEU A 172 -7.72 6.23 3.06
N ALA A 173 -7.52 7.50 2.76
CA ALA A 173 -8.60 8.44 2.50
C ALA A 173 -8.46 9.02 1.09
N PHE A 174 -9.59 9.21 0.41
CA PHE A 174 -9.67 9.76 -0.93
C PHE A 174 -10.74 10.84 -1.02
N SER A 175 -10.44 11.90 -1.75
CA SER A 175 -11.41 12.94 -2.10
C SER A 175 -10.99 13.66 -3.38
N LEU A 176 -11.96 14.11 -4.19
CA LEU A 176 -11.72 15.05 -5.28
C LEU A 176 -11.45 16.47 -4.77
N ASN A 177 -11.87 16.77 -3.55
CA ASN A 177 -11.58 18.02 -2.88
C ASN A 177 -10.21 17.96 -2.18
N ARG A 178 -9.20 18.53 -2.85
CA ARG A 178 -7.80 18.55 -2.34
C ARG A 178 -7.63 19.35 -1.06
N GLU A 179 -8.42 20.40 -0.84
CA GLU A 179 -8.35 21.16 0.41
C GLU A 179 -8.83 20.31 1.60
N LEU A 180 -9.83 19.46 1.37
CA LEU A 180 -10.30 18.52 2.37
C LEU A 180 -9.22 17.47 2.71
N LEU A 181 -8.51 16.94 1.71
CA LEU A 181 -7.38 16.03 1.94
C LEU A 181 -6.24 16.72 2.70
N LYS A 182 -5.97 17.98 2.39
CA LYS A 182 -4.96 18.78 3.10
C LYS A 182 -5.37 19.03 4.56
N GLU A 183 -6.65 19.32 4.83
CA GLU A 183 -7.18 19.43 6.19
C GLU A 183 -7.02 18.09 6.93
N ALA A 184 -7.43 16.98 6.30
CA ALA A 184 -7.26 15.64 6.85
C ALA A 184 -5.79 15.35 7.17
N SER A 185 -4.89 15.57 6.21
CA SER A 185 -3.46 15.40 6.39
C SER A 185 -2.91 16.19 7.58
N THR A 186 -3.31 17.46 7.72
CA THR A 186 -2.89 18.31 8.83
C THR A 186 -3.39 17.78 10.18
N ARG A 187 -4.65 17.34 10.24
CA ARG A 187 -5.24 16.76 11.47
C ARG A 187 -4.55 15.49 11.90
N PHE A 188 -4.29 14.59 10.95
CA PHE A 188 -3.63 13.30 11.23
C PHE A 188 -2.15 13.47 11.57
N ALA A 189 -1.44 14.37 10.90
CA ALA A 189 -0.04 14.67 11.19
C ALA A 189 0.18 15.25 12.60
N ALA A 190 -0.87 15.80 13.22
CA ALA A 190 -0.83 16.26 14.61
C ALA A 190 -0.95 15.13 15.65
N ILE A 191 -1.23 13.89 15.23
CA ILE A 191 -1.35 12.72 16.10
C ILE A 191 0.03 12.07 16.20
N PRO A 192 0.65 11.96 17.40
CA PRO A 192 1.94 11.31 17.56
C PRO A 192 1.92 9.86 17.08
N GLY A 193 3.00 9.41 16.47
CA GLY A 193 3.15 8.04 15.99
C GLY A 193 2.51 7.77 14.63
N LEU A 194 1.95 8.79 13.96
CA LEU A 194 1.42 8.68 12.60
C LEU A 194 2.33 9.35 11.57
N ILE A 195 2.43 8.73 10.41
CA ILE A 195 2.98 9.34 9.18
C ILE A 195 1.92 9.37 8.11
N ILE A 196 1.86 10.49 7.37
CA ILE A 196 0.94 10.67 6.26
C ILE A 196 1.75 10.61 4.97
N THR A 197 1.37 9.67 4.10
CA THR A 197 1.94 9.51 2.76
C THR A 197 0.84 9.66 1.72
N ALA A 198 1.19 9.69 0.46
CA ALA A 198 0.27 9.69 -0.66
C ALA A 198 0.84 8.83 -1.79
N SER A 199 0.01 8.01 -2.39
CA SER A 199 0.34 7.31 -3.64
C SER A 199 -0.22 8.04 -4.87
N HIS A 200 -1.16 8.96 -4.64
CA HIS A 200 -1.78 9.78 -5.67
C HIS A 200 -2.16 11.17 -5.14
N VAL A 201 -2.35 12.17 -6.04
CA VAL A 201 -2.71 13.55 -5.67
C VAL A 201 -4.08 13.71 -4.99
N ASN A 202 -4.94 12.70 -5.11
CA ASN A 202 -6.30 12.69 -4.55
C ASN A 202 -6.46 11.69 -3.40
N ASN A 203 -5.38 11.15 -2.86
CA ASN A 203 -5.42 10.30 -1.67
C ASN A 203 -4.38 10.69 -0.62
N ILE A 204 -4.63 10.25 0.59
CA ILE A 204 -3.66 10.19 1.67
C ILE A 204 -3.70 8.80 2.30
N GLU A 205 -2.56 8.33 2.74
CA GLU A 205 -2.39 7.09 3.48
C GLU A 205 -1.86 7.41 4.86
N ILE A 206 -2.55 6.93 5.87
CA ILE A 206 -2.23 7.12 7.29
C ILE A 206 -1.62 5.81 7.78
N ASN A 207 -0.36 5.86 8.16
CA ASN A 207 0.42 4.71 8.60
C ASN A 207 1.05 4.99 9.97
N HIS A 208 1.54 3.95 10.66
CA HIS A 208 2.44 4.12 11.80
C HIS A 208 3.75 4.78 11.33
N GLU A 209 4.32 5.69 12.12
CA GLU A 209 5.51 6.47 11.73
C GLU A 209 6.73 5.60 11.35
N GLU A 210 6.85 4.41 11.95
CA GLU A 210 7.89 3.44 11.62
C GLU A 210 7.51 2.50 10.47
N ALA A 211 6.26 2.55 9.99
CA ALA A 211 5.79 1.70 8.89
C ALA A 211 6.10 2.37 7.55
N ASN A 212 7.20 1.97 6.94
CA ASN A 212 7.55 2.30 5.56
C ASN A 212 8.28 1.12 4.90
N LYS A 213 8.30 1.08 3.57
CA LYS A 213 8.91 -0.03 2.83
C LYS A 213 10.39 -0.23 3.20
N GLY A 214 11.13 0.85 3.47
CA GLY A 214 12.54 0.78 3.87
C GLY A 214 12.75 0.10 5.21
N SER A 215 11.89 0.35 6.21
CA SER A 215 11.97 -0.33 7.51
C SER A 215 11.67 -1.83 7.41
N GLY A 216 10.69 -2.22 6.56
CA GLY A 216 10.39 -3.62 6.30
C GLY A 216 11.51 -4.35 5.56
N VAL A 217 12.09 -3.70 4.53
CA VAL A 217 13.26 -4.23 3.80
C VAL A 217 14.46 -4.38 4.73
N THR A 218 14.76 -3.39 5.59
CA THR A 218 15.85 -3.47 6.56
C THR A 218 15.66 -4.66 7.50
N MET A 219 14.44 -4.85 8.02
CA MET A 219 14.14 -5.96 8.91
C MET A 219 14.37 -7.32 8.23
N LEU A 220 13.93 -7.51 6.99
CA LEU A 220 14.17 -8.75 6.27
C LEU A 220 15.66 -8.93 5.93
N ALA A 221 16.38 -7.85 5.61
CA ALA A 221 17.83 -7.93 5.41
C ALA A 221 18.54 -8.41 6.69
N ASP A 222 18.18 -7.85 7.85
CA ASP A 222 18.70 -8.27 9.16
C ASP A 222 18.33 -9.72 9.48
N HIS A 223 17.07 -10.12 9.22
CA HIS A 223 16.60 -11.49 9.43
C HIS A 223 17.42 -12.53 8.64
N TYR A 224 17.80 -12.20 7.41
CA TYR A 224 18.60 -13.06 6.56
C TYR A 224 20.13 -12.84 6.68
N GLY A 225 20.57 -11.94 7.56
CA GLY A 225 22.00 -11.63 7.75
C GLY A 225 22.65 -10.97 6.53
N ILE A 226 21.88 -10.18 5.76
CA ILE A 226 22.33 -9.50 4.55
C ILE A 226 22.57 -8.03 4.85
N SER A 227 23.77 -7.52 4.53
CA SER A 227 24.09 -6.10 4.64
C SER A 227 23.21 -5.27 3.70
N LEU A 228 22.79 -4.08 4.14
CA LEU A 228 22.03 -3.14 3.29
C LEU A 228 22.83 -2.74 2.02
N ALA A 229 24.16 -2.79 2.06
CA ALA A 229 25.00 -2.60 0.90
C ALA A 229 24.82 -3.70 -0.18
N ASP A 230 24.30 -4.88 0.22
CA ASP A 230 23.99 -6.01 -0.66
C ASP A 230 22.49 -6.15 -0.93
N VAL A 231 21.72 -5.09 -0.69
CA VAL A 231 20.29 -5.01 -1.01
C VAL A 231 20.11 -4.25 -2.31
N ALA A 232 19.36 -4.84 -3.25
CA ALA A 232 18.87 -4.18 -4.46
C ALA A 232 17.38 -3.88 -4.31
N VAL A 233 16.95 -2.69 -4.68
CA VAL A 233 15.54 -2.28 -4.66
C VAL A 233 15.09 -1.81 -6.03
N MET A 234 13.84 -2.13 -6.40
CA MET A 234 13.18 -1.66 -7.61
C MET A 234 11.83 -1.05 -7.22
N GLY A 235 11.53 0.13 -7.77
CA GLY A 235 10.30 0.85 -7.46
C GLY A 235 10.03 2.01 -8.40
N ASP A 236 8.84 2.62 -8.27
CA ASP A 236 8.39 3.69 -9.16
C ASP A 236 7.70 4.85 -8.43
N SER A 237 7.25 4.67 -7.20
CA SER A 237 6.40 5.66 -6.51
C SER A 237 7.06 6.25 -5.24
N TYR A 238 6.49 7.33 -4.71
CA TYR A 238 7.05 8.03 -3.53
C TYR A 238 7.15 7.15 -2.28
N ASN A 239 6.27 6.15 -2.10
CA ASN A 239 6.34 5.21 -0.98
C ASN A 239 7.52 4.22 -1.09
N ASP A 240 8.24 4.20 -2.23
CA ASP A 240 9.47 3.43 -2.43
C ASP A 240 10.72 4.18 -1.96
N GLN A 241 10.65 5.51 -1.85
CA GLN A 241 11.78 6.33 -1.45
C GLN A 241 12.49 5.81 -0.19
N PRO A 242 11.78 5.41 0.90
CA PRO A 242 12.44 4.91 2.10
C PRO A 242 13.29 3.64 1.87
N MET A 243 12.93 2.75 0.93
CA MET A 243 13.78 1.61 0.62
C MET A 243 14.97 1.98 -0.29
N PHE A 244 14.80 2.97 -1.18
CA PHE A 244 15.91 3.54 -1.96
C PHE A 244 16.97 4.21 -1.07
N GLU A 245 16.57 4.90 0.01
CA GLU A 245 17.47 5.53 0.97
C GLU A 245 18.35 4.52 1.72
N LYS A 246 17.90 3.26 1.86
CA LYS A 246 18.57 2.22 2.64
C LYS A 246 19.44 1.30 1.80
N ALA A 247 19.07 1.04 0.55
CA ALA A 247 19.66 0.01 -0.28
C ALA A 247 21.01 0.43 -0.90
N GLY A 248 21.89 -0.56 -1.11
CA GLY A 248 23.14 -0.37 -1.84
C GLY A 248 22.94 -0.25 -3.35
N TYR A 249 21.90 -0.89 -3.93
CA TYR A 249 21.59 -0.84 -5.36
C TYR A 249 20.15 -0.35 -5.56
N ARG A 250 19.97 0.66 -6.41
CA ARG A 250 18.71 1.38 -6.60
C ARG A 250 18.33 1.42 -8.07
N ILE A 251 17.21 0.82 -8.40
CA ILE A 251 16.75 0.68 -9.78
C ILE A 251 15.37 1.34 -9.91
N ALA A 252 15.33 2.53 -10.51
CA ALA A 252 14.08 3.23 -10.79
C ALA A 252 13.47 2.71 -12.10
N MET A 253 12.16 2.48 -12.07
CA MET A 253 11.41 2.12 -13.27
C MET A 253 11.34 3.30 -14.26
N ALA A 254 11.08 3.04 -15.54
CA ALA A 254 10.95 4.09 -16.55
C ALA A 254 9.82 5.08 -16.23
N ASN A 255 8.73 4.60 -15.63
CA ASN A 255 7.58 5.37 -15.15
C ASN A 255 7.81 5.98 -13.74
N ALA A 256 8.98 5.80 -13.13
CA ALA A 256 9.21 6.22 -11.75
C ALA A 256 9.13 7.72 -11.55
N ALA A 257 8.74 8.11 -10.32
CA ALA A 257 8.76 9.49 -9.85
C ALA A 257 10.16 10.10 -10.01
N PRO A 258 10.28 11.41 -10.32
CA PRO A 258 11.57 12.07 -10.56
C PRO A 258 12.58 11.84 -9.45
N ILE A 259 12.16 11.92 -8.19
CA ILE A 259 13.04 11.70 -7.03
C ILE A 259 13.71 10.34 -7.04
N LEU A 260 12.99 9.27 -7.42
CA LEU A 260 13.57 7.93 -7.48
C LEU A 260 14.59 7.81 -8.62
N LYS A 261 14.32 8.46 -9.77
CA LYS A 261 15.26 8.50 -10.90
C LYS A 261 16.55 9.24 -10.54
N GLU A 262 16.46 10.28 -9.71
CA GLU A 262 17.62 10.99 -9.20
C GLU A 262 18.43 10.16 -8.19
N MET A 263 17.78 9.26 -7.45
CA MET A 263 18.41 8.37 -6.47
C MET A 263 18.96 7.10 -7.10
N ALA A 264 18.51 6.73 -8.31
CA ALA A 264 18.93 5.50 -9.00
C ALA A 264 20.35 5.63 -9.56
N GLU A 265 21.00 4.48 -9.70
CA GLU A 265 22.34 4.33 -10.29
C GLU A 265 22.24 3.75 -11.71
#